data_c1271313103d82921ce8ebc63eed1e9e
#
_entry.id   c1271313103d82921ce8ebc63eed1e9e
#
_cell.length_a   1.000
_cell.length_b   1.000
_cell.length_c   1.000
_cell.angle_alpha   90.00
_cell.angle_beta   90.00
_cell.angle_gamma   90.00
#
_symmetry.space_group_name_H-M   'P 1'
#
loop_
_entity.id
_entity.type
_entity.pdbx_description
1 polymer ?
#
loop_
_entity_poly.entity_id
_entity_poly.type
_entity_poly.pdbx_seq_one_letter_code
_entity_poly.pdbx_strand_id
1 'polypeptide(L)'
;MRERDTVETSLSTVIVVVGGPDELVQAARRAATDIPGARIETCDLRNAATMVAKYWPFAIVMSEDVYAFDPQEFEALARDVAALLYKTNTDGATAHSMEEAMRPALLEAVYARFE
;
A
#
# COMPACT_ATOMS: atom_id res chain seq x y z
N MET A 1 17.94 -18.42 11.28
CA MET A 1 17.69 -17.02 11.53
C MET A 1 17.72 -16.21 10.27
N ARG A 2 18.79 -16.29 9.56
CA ARG A 2 18.90 -15.51 8.37
C ARG A 2 17.89 -15.84 7.32
N GLU A 3 17.61 -17.12 7.17
CA GLU A 3 16.61 -17.53 6.21
C GLU A 3 15.25 -17.03 6.56
N ARG A 4 14.96 -17.00 7.87
CA ARG A 4 13.70 -16.48 8.34
C ARG A 4 13.58 -15.00 8.03
N ASP A 5 14.66 -14.25 8.21
CA ASP A 5 14.65 -12.83 7.88
C ASP A 5 14.36 -12.61 6.40
N THR A 6 14.96 -13.42 5.55
CA THR A 6 14.72 -13.32 4.12
C THR A 6 13.26 -13.61 3.79
N VAL A 7 12.72 -14.65 4.40
CA VAL A 7 11.32 -15.01 4.18
C VAL A 7 10.41 -13.90 4.65
N GLU A 8 10.69 -13.33 5.82
CA GLU A 8 9.87 -12.25 6.35
C GLU A 8 9.91 -11.04 5.44
N THR A 9 11.05 -10.74 4.85
CA THR A 9 11.14 -9.64 3.91
C THR A 9 10.28 -9.89 2.68
N SER A 10 10.31 -11.11 2.17
CA SER A 10 9.51 -11.47 1.01
C SER A 10 8.03 -11.47 1.29
N LEU A 11 7.65 -11.74 2.55
CA LEU A 11 6.25 -11.84 2.94
C LEU A 11 5.84 -10.64 3.80
N SER A 12 6.37 -9.49 3.44
CA SER A 12 6.14 -8.26 4.19
C SER A 12 4.66 -7.89 4.23
N THR A 13 4.19 -7.43 5.39
CA THR A 13 2.85 -6.89 5.55
C THR A 13 2.88 -5.38 5.61
N VAL A 14 3.76 -4.77 4.84
CA VAL A 14 3.87 -3.32 4.76
C VAL A 14 2.93 -2.79 3.68
N ILE A 15 2.29 -1.67 3.97
CA ILE A 15 1.50 -0.91 3.02
C ILE A 15 2.22 0.42 2.83
N VAL A 16 2.55 0.76 1.60
CA VAL A 16 3.18 2.04 1.30
C VAL A 16 2.10 2.99 0.78
N VAL A 17 1.95 4.14 1.44
CA VAL A 17 1.02 5.18 1.00
C VAL A 17 1.84 6.29 0.37
N VAL A 18 1.59 6.57 -0.90
CA VAL A 18 2.33 7.55 -1.67
C VAL A 18 1.56 8.87 -1.71
N GLY A 19 2.18 9.93 -1.21
CA GLY A 19 1.55 11.24 -1.19
C GLY A 19 0.51 11.34 -0.08
N GLY A 20 -0.36 12.33 -0.18
CA GLY A 20 -1.42 12.54 0.79
C GLY A 20 -2.76 12.32 0.16
N PRO A 21 -3.81 12.79 0.81
CA PRO A 21 -3.85 13.57 2.04
C PRO A 21 -3.78 12.72 3.31
N ASP A 22 -3.76 13.39 4.44
CA ASP A 22 -3.69 12.69 5.74
C ASP A 22 -4.86 11.73 5.93
N GLU A 23 -6.02 12.08 5.41
CA GLU A 23 -7.20 11.21 5.52
C GLU A 23 -6.96 9.87 4.85
N LEU A 24 -6.21 9.87 3.75
CA LEU A 24 -5.88 8.62 3.08
C LEU A 24 -4.96 7.76 3.92
N VAL A 25 -3.98 8.38 4.58
CA VAL A 25 -3.08 7.65 5.48
C VAL A 25 -3.87 7.06 6.65
N GLN A 26 -4.78 7.84 7.23
CA GLN A 26 -5.61 7.35 8.32
C GLN A 26 -6.50 6.20 7.86
N ALA A 27 -7.07 6.31 6.66
CA ALA A 27 -7.90 5.24 6.12
C ALA A 27 -7.12 3.94 5.98
N ALA A 28 -5.88 4.04 5.48
CA ALA A 28 -5.05 2.87 5.33
C ALA A 28 -4.72 2.24 6.69
N ARG A 29 -4.39 3.07 7.68
CA ARG A 29 -4.11 2.56 9.02
C ARG A 29 -5.30 1.82 9.60
N ARG A 30 -6.49 2.38 9.45
CA ARG A 30 -7.70 1.77 9.98
C ARG A 30 -8.07 0.51 9.23
N ALA A 31 -7.93 0.55 7.91
CA ALA A 31 -8.25 -0.62 7.10
C ALA A 31 -7.33 -1.78 7.39
N ALA A 32 -6.10 -1.50 7.83
CA ALA A 32 -5.11 -2.52 8.11
C ALA A 32 -5.19 -3.07 9.53
N THR A 33 -6.12 -2.56 10.34
CA THR A 33 -6.23 -2.96 11.75
C THR A 33 -6.42 -4.47 11.90
N ASP A 34 -7.13 -5.08 10.96
CA ASP A 34 -7.42 -6.51 11.03
C ASP A 34 -6.32 -7.38 10.45
N ILE A 35 -5.21 -6.78 10.01
CA ILE A 35 -4.11 -7.52 9.41
C ILE A 35 -2.98 -7.55 10.44
N PRO A 36 -2.69 -8.73 11.02
CA PRO A 36 -1.66 -8.82 12.05
C PRO A 36 -0.31 -8.38 11.53
N GLY A 37 0.36 -7.52 12.28
CA GLY A 37 1.71 -7.07 11.94
C GLY A 37 1.76 -6.06 10.80
N ALA A 38 0.63 -5.58 10.32
CA ALA A 38 0.62 -4.62 9.22
C ALA A 38 1.26 -3.31 9.64
N ARG A 39 2.05 -2.74 8.74
CA ARG A 39 2.71 -1.47 8.97
C ARG A 39 2.40 -0.53 7.82
N ILE A 40 2.24 0.74 8.15
CA ILE A 40 2.01 1.78 7.15
C ILE A 40 3.27 2.62 7.04
N GLU A 41 3.82 2.69 5.84
CA GLU A 41 4.95 3.57 5.54
C GLU A 41 4.47 4.61 4.54
N THR A 42 4.85 5.84 4.75
CA THR A 42 4.43 6.93 3.88
C THR A 42 5.63 7.52 3.15
N CYS A 43 5.39 8.02 1.96
CA CYS A 43 6.45 8.66 1.19
C CYS A 43 5.83 9.63 0.20
N ASP A 44 6.67 10.47 -0.40
CA ASP A 44 6.23 11.31 -1.48
C ASP A 44 6.49 10.62 -2.82
N LEU A 45 6.04 11.27 -3.89
CA LEU A 45 6.21 10.72 -5.24
C LEU A 45 7.66 10.40 -5.57
N ARG A 46 8.56 11.27 -5.13
CA ARG A 46 9.96 11.15 -5.47
C ARG A 46 10.59 9.90 -4.88
N ASN A 47 10.10 9.50 -3.72
CA ASN A 47 10.69 8.38 -2.98
C ASN A 47 9.94 7.06 -3.15
N ALA A 48 8.91 7.04 -3.97
CA ALA A 48 8.04 5.86 -4.08
C ALA A 48 8.82 4.62 -4.51
N ALA A 49 9.64 4.73 -5.55
CA ALA A 49 10.39 3.57 -6.04
C ALA A 49 11.33 3.03 -4.98
N THR A 50 12.02 3.93 -4.26
CA THR A 50 12.94 3.54 -3.20
C THR A 50 12.23 2.82 -2.08
N MET A 51 11.07 3.34 -1.67
CA MET A 51 10.30 2.74 -0.59
C MET A 51 9.75 1.37 -0.96
N VAL A 52 9.25 1.24 -2.19
CA VAL A 52 8.73 -0.05 -2.65
C VAL A 52 9.85 -1.09 -2.71
N ALA A 53 11.01 -0.70 -3.21
CA ALA A 53 12.15 -1.62 -3.26
C ALA A 53 12.63 -2.02 -1.88
N LYS A 54 12.55 -1.10 -0.93
CA LYS A 54 13.03 -1.36 0.43
C LYS A 54 12.10 -2.27 1.21
N TYR A 55 10.80 -2.05 1.10
CA TYR A 55 9.84 -2.72 1.97
C TYR A 55 9.09 -3.86 1.32
N TRP A 56 9.10 -3.96 0.00
CA TRP A 56 8.34 -4.99 -0.74
C TRP A 56 6.92 -5.10 -0.21
N PRO A 57 6.17 -4.00 -0.25
CA PRO A 57 4.82 -3.98 0.33
C PRO A 57 3.90 -4.94 -0.39
N PHE A 58 2.84 -5.37 0.31
CA PHE A 58 1.79 -6.13 -0.34
C PHE A 58 0.76 -5.20 -0.98
N ALA A 59 0.78 -3.91 -0.64
CA ALA A 59 -0.13 -2.95 -1.23
C ALA A 59 0.55 -1.58 -1.31
N ILE A 60 0.26 -0.88 -2.39
CA ILE A 60 0.70 0.49 -2.61
C ILE A 60 -0.58 1.30 -2.78
N VAL A 61 -0.76 2.31 -1.93
CA VAL A 61 -2.01 3.09 -1.87
C VAL A 61 -1.71 4.53 -2.26
N MET A 62 -2.55 5.09 -3.12
CA MET A 62 -2.40 6.48 -3.54
C MET A 62 -3.73 7.04 -4.02
N SER A 63 -3.81 8.36 -4.09
CA SER A 63 -4.95 9.01 -4.70
C SER A 63 -4.89 8.86 -6.21
N GLU A 64 -6.02 9.02 -6.86
CA GLU A 64 -6.06 9.01 -8.32
C GLU A 64 -5.21 10.13 -8.91
N ASP A 65 -5.15 11.28 -8.23
CA ASP A 65 -4.34 12.40 -8.70
C ASP A 65 -2.86 12.06 -8.69
N VAL A 66 -2.40 11.38 -7.62
CA VAL A 66 -1.00 10.95 -7.55
C VAL A 66 -0.71 9.93 -8.64
N TYR A 67 -1.61 8.96 -8.81
CA TYR A 67 -1.44 7.94 -9.83
C TYR A 67 -1.30 8.57 -11.23
N ALA A 68 -2.05 9.63 -11.49
CA ALA A 68 -2.07 10.25 -12.81
C ALA A 68 -0.74 10.90 -13.19
N PHE A 69 0.16 11.14 -12.24
CA PHE A 69 1.47 11.70 -12.55
C PHE A 69 2.31 10.76 -13.42
N ASP A 70 2.23 9.47 -13.14
CA ASP A 70 3.03 8.51 -13.91
C ASP A 70 2.43 7.11 -13.76
N PRO A 71 1.28 6.87 -14.40
CA PRO A 71 0.59 5.59 -14.24
C PRO A 71 1.46 4.38 -14.56
N GLN A 72 2.26 4.47 -15.62
CA GLN A 72 3.06 3.32 -16.04
C GLN A 72 4.11 2.97 -15.01
N GLU A 73 4.71 3.98 -14.40
CA GLU A 73 5.72 3.74 -13.38
C GLU A 73 5.11 3.05 -12.16
N PHE A 74 3.94 3.52 -11.70
CA PHE A 74 3.30 2.92 -10.55
C PHE A 74 2.84 1.50 -10.82
N GLU A 75 2.33 1.26 -12.04
CA GLU A 75 1.94 -0.11 -12.40
C GLU A 75 3.16 -1.03 -12.40
N ALA A 76 4.29 -0.53 -12.91
CA ALA A 76 5.51 -1.33 -12.95
C ALA A 76 6.02 -1.62 -11.55
N LEU A 77 6.00 -0.62 -10.67
CA LEU A 77 6.45 -0.82 -9.28
C LEU A 77 5.62 -1.90 -8.59
N ALA A 78 4.30 -1.83 -8.74
CA ALA A 78 3.43 -2.80 -8.11
C ALA A 78 3.66 -4.19 -8.67
N ARG A 79 3.81 -4.30 -9.98
CA ARG A 79 4.03 -5.59 -10.63
C ARG A 79 5.34 -6.22 -10.17
N ASP A 80 6.39 -5.40 -10.03
CA ASP A 80 7.71 -5.90 -9.68
C ASP A 80 7.75 -6.56 -8.31
N VAL A 81 6.89 -6.11 -7.39
CA VAL A 81 6.85 -6.69 -6.05
C VAL A 81 5.56 -7.47 -5.80
N ALA A 82 4.78 -7.69 -6.83
CA ALA A 82 3.51 -8.41 -6.75
C ALA A 82 2.57 -7.79 -5.71
N ALA A 83 2.49 -6.47 -5.71
CA ALA A 83 1.66 -5.73 -4.77
C ALA A 83 0.35 -5.30 -5.40
N LEU A 84 -0.67 -5.15 -4.57
CA LEU A 84 -1.89 -4.49 -4.99
C LEU A 84 -1.59 -3.01 -5.20
N LEU A 85 -2.04 -2.45 -6.32
CA LEU A 85 -1.98 -1.01 -6.53
C LEU A 85 -3.39 -0.48 -6.31
N TYR A 86 -3.60 0.21 -5.20
CA TYR A 86 -4.91 0.71 -4.83
C TYR A 86 -4.98 2.22 -5.05
N LYS A 87 -5.89 2.64 -5.91
CA LYS A 87 -6.09 4.05 -6.25
C LYS A 87 -7.48 4.46 -5.81
N THR A 88 -7.59 5.63 -5.22
CA THR A 88 -8.88 6.10 -4.73
C THR A 88 -9.06 7.58 -4.99
N ASN A 89 -10.29 7.96 -5.25
CA ASN A 89 -10.63 9.37 -5.40
C ASN A 89 -10.76 9.97 -3.99
N THR A 90 -9.93 10.98 -3.71
CA THR A 90 -9.94 11.61 -2.40
C THR A 90 -10.77 12.89 -2.34
N ASP A 91 -11.35 13.32 -3.47
CA ASP A 91 -12.17 14.53 -3.49
C ASP A 91 -13.44 14.34 -2.68
N GLY A 92 -13.58 15.12 -1.60
CA GLY A 92 -14.77 15.02 -0.77
C GLY A 92 -14.87 13.74 0.03
N ALA A 93 -13.86 12.88 -0.03
CA ALA A 93 -13.88 11.61 0.70
C ALA A 93 -13.43 11.82 2.14
N THR A 94 -13.98 11.01 3.03
CA THR A 94 -13.56 11.00 4.43
C THR A 94 -12.68 9.79 4.66
N ALA A 95 -11.92 9.84 5.77
CA ALA A 95 -11.11 8.69 6.15
C ALA A 95 -12.00 7.45 6.29
N HIS A 96 -13.19 7.61 6.86
CA HIS A 96 -14.09 6.48 7.07
C HIS A 96 -14.57 5.87 5.75
N SER A 97 -14.98 6.71 4.80
CA SER A 97 -15.46 6.18 3.52
C SER A 97 -14.37 5.48 2.74
N MET A 98 -13.15 6.02 2.79
CA MET A 98 -12.02 5.39 2.11
C MET A 98 -11.62 4.10 2.81
N GLU A 99 -11.69 4.07 4.14
CA GLU A 99 -11.38 2.87 4.90
C GLU A 99 -12.33 1.73 4.53
N GLU A 100 -13.62 2.02 4.45
CA GLU A 100 -14.59 0.98 4.14
C GLU A 100 -14.36 0.37 2.77
N ALA A 101 -14.02 1.21 1.79
CA ALA A 101 -13.75 0.72 0.45
C ALA A 101 -12.43 -0.04 0.37
N MET A 102 -11.45 0.40 1.14
CA MET A 102 -10.08 -0.14 1.06
C MET A 102 -9.94 -1.48 1.80
N ARG A 103 -10.67 -1.65 2.91
CA ARG A 103 -10.49 -2.80 3.79
C ARG A 103 -10.60 -4.15 3.08
N PRO A 104 -11.65 -4.42 2.29
CA PRO A 104 -11.71 -5.71 1.62
C PRO A 104 -10.61 -5.91 0.60
N ALA A 105 -10.19 -4.84 -0.07
CA ALA A 105 -9.11 -4.95 -1.05
C ALA A 105 -7.79 -5.31 -0.38
N LEU A 106 -7.50 -4.71 0.77
CA LEU A 106 -6.27 -5.02 1.50
C LEU A 106 -6.29 -6.44 2.03
N LEU A 107 -7.41 -6.87 2.56
CA LEU A 107 -7.52 -8.24 3.08
C LEU A 107 -7.32 -9.26 1.96
N GLU A 108 -7.93 -9.02 0.81
CA GLU A 108 -7.77 -9.93 -0.32
C GLU A 108 -6.32 -9.98 -0.78
N ALA A 109 -5.66 -8.82 -0.81
CA ALA A 109 -4.28 -8.75 -1.26
C ALA A 109 -3.35 -9.51 -0.31
N VAL A 110 -3.57 -9.40 1.00
CA VAL A 110 -2.69 -10.07 1.94
C VAL A 110 -2.93 -11.58 1.91
N TYR A 111 -4.19 -12.01 1.76
CA TYR A 111 -4.47 -13.44 1.63
C TYR A 111 -3.80 -14.02 0.39
N ALA A 112 -3.88 -13.30 -0.73
CA ALA A 112 -3.24 -13.77 -1.95
C ALA A 112 -1.74 -13.92 -1.79
N ARG A 113 -1.12 -12.98 -1.05
CA ARG A 113 0.33 -13.03 -0.86
C ARG A 113 0.77 -14.22 -0.01
N PHE A 114 -0.05 -14.60 0.98
CA PHE A 114 0.35 -15.63 1.92
C PHE A 114 -0.24 -17.00 1.60
N GLU A 115 -0.93 -17.11 0.49
CA GLU A 115 -1.32 -18.42 0.03
C GLU A 115 -0.12 -19.13 -0.56
#